data_bdd9d891e2344ed6e2dcadce11882d27
#
_entry.id   bdd9d891e2344ed6e2dcadce11882d27
#
_cell.length_a   1.000
_cell.length_b   1.000
_cell.length_c   1.000
_cell.angle_alpha   90.00
_cell.angle_beta   90.00
_cell.angle_gamma   90.00
#
_symmetry.space_group_name_H-M   'P 1'
#
loop_
_entity.id
_entity.type
_entity.pdbx_description
1 polymer ?
#
loop_
_entity_poly.entity_id
_entity_poly.type
_entity_poly.pdbx_seq_one_letter_code
_entity_poly.pdbx_strand_id
1 'polypeptide(L)'
;MILFGSLSMRSLLVALMAAAASSVAVSARAQDVDPALKPYHKVAGEVAGSLKCVGSDTMNNLVALWAEGFKKVYPSVREGIEGKGSASAPPALVEGTCSFGPMSRDWKPSEVDSFKAKHGYPPTVVPVAIDMLAVFVHRDNPLKSLTLQQVDAIFSKNRTGGATADIRTWGDLGLEGEWKDKPISLYGRNASSGTYGYFKEFALFKGDFKPTVKEQPGSSAVVQAIASDKYAIGYSGIGYKTADVRALPLAPHPDSAAVEPVAANAYSGDYPLARFLYLSVNRKPSAPLDPLRREFLRYVLSASGQGDVKKDGYLPLPAAVVEQSVKDAGIE
;
A
#
# COMPACT_ATOMS: atom_id res chain seq x y z
N MET A 1 -4.48 11.63 -27.76
CA MET A 1 -4.06 10.24 -27.49
C MET A 1 -2.75 10.33 -26.71
N ILE A 2 -2.85 10.52 -25.40
CA ILE A 2 -1.68 10.66 -24.51
C ILE A 2 -1.58 9.33 -23.78
N LEU A 3 -0.56 8.57 -24.13
CA LEU A 3 -0.13 7.34 -23.45
C LEU A 3 0.38 7.74 -22.06
N PHE A 4 -0.39 7.50 -21.01
CA PHE A 4 0.12 7.47 -19.65
C PHE A 4 0.96 6.19 -19.50
N GLY A 5 2.26 6.33 -19.80
CA GLY A 5 3.26 5.40 -19.30
C GLY A 5 3.21 5.45 -17.77
N SER A 6 3.35 4.29 -17.12
CA SER A 6 3.41 4.14 -15.67
C SER A 6 4.51 5.04 -15.09
N LEU A 7 4.16 6.27 -14.74
CA LEU A 7 5.01 7.09 -13.89
C LEU A 7 5.05 6.41 -12.51
N SER A 8 6.23 5.99 -12.09
CA SER A 8 6.42 5.46 -10.73
C SER A 8 6.01 6.54 -9.72
N MET A 9 5.61 6.15 -8.53
CA MET A 9 5.30 7.06 -7.41
C MET A 9 6.37 8.15 -7.24
N ARG A 10 7.65 7.81 -7.49
CA ARG A 10 8.78 8.77 -7.51
C ARG A 10 8.58 9.89 -8.52
N SER A 11 8.11 9.57 -9.72
CA SER A 11 7.91 10.58 -10.78
C SER A 11 6.69 11.47 -10.48
N LEU A 12 5.63 10.93 -9.88
CA LEU A 12 4.44 11.69 -9.52
C LEU A 12 4.69 12.59 -8.29
N LEU A 13 5.34 12.07 -7.24
CA LEU A 13 5.72 12.84 -6.05
C LEU A 13 6.74 13.93 -6.37
N VAL A 14 7.77 13.64 -7.18
CA VAL A 14 8.79 14.61 -7.59
C VAL A 14 8.22 15.69 -8.51
N ALA A 15 7.32 15.35 -9.42
CA ALA A 15 6.69 16.34 -10.30
C ALA A 15 5.72 17.29 -9.56
N LEU A 16 5.03 16.81 -8.53
CA LEU A 16 4.13 17.62 -7.70
C LEU A 16 4.88 18.44 -6.64
N MET A 17 6.03 18.00 -6.15
CA MET A 17 6.83 18.76 -5.16
C MET A 17 7.76 19.82 -5.78
N ALA A 18 8.12 19.71 -7.07
CA ALA A 18 8.94 20.70 -7.74
C ALA A 18 8.23 22.08 -7.91
N ALA A 19 6.93 22.14 -7.71
CA ALA A 19 6.14 23.38 -7.76
C ALA A 19 6.04 24.13 -6.42
N ALA A 20 6.54 23.57 -5.30
CA ALA A 20 6.43 24.15 -3.96
C ALA A 20 7.82 24.25 -3.28
N ALA A 21 8.80 24.86 -3.94
CA ALA A 21 10.07 25.21 -3.33
C ALA A 21 9.91 26.44 -2.39
N SER A 22 9.33 26.21 -1.22
CA SER A 22 9.48 27.10 -0.07
C SER A 22 9.93 26.24 1.10
N SER A 23 11.18 26.42 1.50
CA SER A 23 11.84 25.75 2.61
C SER A 23 11.11 26.01 3.93
N VAL A 24 10.23 25.09 4.31
CA VAL A 24 9.68 25.01 5.67
C VAL A 24 10.22 23.73 6.30
N ALA A 25 10.79 23.87 7.48
CA ALA A 25 11.33 22.79 8.29
C ALA A 25 10.30 21.65 8.43
N VAL A 26 10.51 20.55 7.71
CA VAL A 26 9.70 19.33 7.73
C VAL A 26 10.20 18.44 8.88
N SER A 27 10.20 18.95 10.10
CA SER A 27 10.52 18.15 11.28
C SER A 27 9.24 17.91 12.08
N ALA A 28 8.91 16.64 12.32
CA ALA A 28 7.90 16.12 13.24
C ALA A 28 6.40 16.24 12.84
N ARG A 29 6.00 16.88 11.75
CA ARG A 29 4.59 16.98 11.32
C ARG A 29 4.18 16.00 10.21
N ALA A 30 5.08 15.17 9.73
CA ALA A 30 4.90 14.36 8.52
C ALA A 30 3.86 13.22 8.64
N GLN A 31 3.28 12.97 9.81
CA GLN A 31 2.19 12.00 10.00
C GLN A 31 0.82 12.65 10.22
N ASP A 32 0.74 13.98 10.23
CA ASP A 32 -0.53 14.66 10.42
C ASP A 32 -1.28 14.84 9.10
N VAL A 33 -2.59 14.90 9.22
CA VAL A 33 -3.46 15.25 8.08
C VAL A 33 -3.09 16.65 7.61
N ASP A 34 -2.91 16.81 6.29
CA ASP A 34 -2.58 18.11 5.71
C ASP A 34 -3.65 19.15 6.11
N PRO A 35 -3.27 20.26 6.76
CA PRO A 35 -4.21 21.26 7.24
C PRO A 35 -4.99 21.99 6.13
N ALA A 36 -4.55 21.89 4.88
CA ALA A 36 -5.29 22.42 3.73
C ALA A 36 -6.48 21.54 3.34
N LEU A 37 -6.55 20.29 3.82
CA LEU A 37 -7.69 19.41 3.58
C LEU A 37 -8.91 19.86 4.39
N LYS A 38 -10.07 19.92 3.73
CA LYS A 38 -11.32 20.29 4.36
C LYS A 38 -11.98 19.09 5.04
N PRO A 39 -12.66 19.29 6.19
CA PRO A 39 -13.51 18.26 6.77
C PRO A 39 -14.61 17.85 5.78
N TYR A 40 -15.07 16.60 5.92
CA TYR A 40 -16.22 16.15 5.15
C TYR A 40 -17.50 16.80 5.67
N HIS A 41 -18.29 17.36 4.77
CA HIS A 41 -19.61 17.89 5.08
C HIS A 41 -20.68 17.08 4.37
N LYS A 42 -21.70 16.64 5.14
CA LYS A 42 -22.86 15.94 4.62
C LYS A 42 -23.58 16.80 3.55
N VAL A 43 -23.83 16.20 2.39
CA VAL A 43 -24.60 16.86 1.34
C VAL A 43 -26.11 16.79 1.63
N ALA A 44 -26.87 17.70 1.04
CA ALA A 44 -28.33 17.64 1.06
C ALA A 44 -28.82 16.40 0.28
N GLY A 45 -29.84 15.74 0.81
CA GLY A 45 -30.40 14.53 0.23
C GLY A 45 -29.97 13.24 0.92
N GLU A 46 -30.64 12.16 0.58
CA GLU A 46 -30.38 10.84 1.12
C GLU A 46 -29.27 10.15 0.33
N VAL A 47 -28.29 9.61 1.04
CA VAL A 47 -27.28 8.68 0.51
C VAL A 47 -27.50 7.34 1.21
N ALA A 48 -27.91 6.35 0.44
CA ALA A 48 -28.28 5.03 0.93
C ALA A 48 -27.84 3.94 -0.06
N GLY A 49 -27.84 2.70 0.36
CA GLY A 49 -27.55 1.56 -0.49
C GLY A 49 -26.46 0.66 0.07
N SER A 50 -25.93 -0.24 -0.77
CA SER A 50 -24.89 -1.19 -0.42
C SER A 50 -23.53 -0.67 -0.90
N LEU A 51 -22.63 -0.38 0.05
CA LEU A 51 -21.25 -0.05 -0.19
C LEU A 51 -20.41 -1.33 -0.06
N LYS A 52 -20.18 -2.00 -1.19
CA LYS A 52 -19.40 -3.24 -1.20
C LYS A 52 -17.98 -2.99 -1.72
N CYS A 53 -16.98 -3.35 -0.91
CA CYS A 53 -15.57 -3.26 -1.23
C CYS A 53 -14.96 -4.67 -1.31
N VAL A 54 -14.34 -5.01 -2.45
CA VAL A 54 -13.70 -6.33 -2.66
C VAL A 54 -12.28 -6.10 -3.16
N GLY A 55 -11.27 -6.57 -2.41
CA GLY A 55 -9.90 -6.35 -2.84
C GLY A 55 -8.83 -6.60 -1.78
N SER A 56 -7.94 -5.64 -1.62
CA SER A 56 -6.72 -5.73 -0.82
C SER A 56 -6.99 -5.99 0.66
N ASP A 57 -6.44 -7.09 1.18
CA ASP A 57 -6.37 -7.34 2.62
C ASP A 57 -5.54 -6.27 3.35
N THR A 58 -4.47 -5.78 2.73
CA THR A 58 -3.65 -4.69 3.28
C THR A 58 -4.50 -3.49 3.71
N MET A 59 -5.56 -3.19 2.97
CA MET A 59 -6.45 -2.06 3.23
C MET A 59 -7.70 -2.42 4.04
N ASN A 60 -7.81 -3.67 4.51
CA ASN A 60 -9.07 -4.17 5.09
C ASN A 60 -9.53 -3.34 6.30
N ASN A 61 -8.60 -3.06 7.24
CA ASN A 61 -8.89 -2.22 8.41
C ASN A 61 -9.20 -0.78 8.02
N LEU A 62 -8.44 -0.22 7.09
CA LEU A 62 -8.64 1.16 6.62
C LEU A 62 -10.01 1.34 5.97
N VAL A 63 -10.40 0.40 5.09
CA VAL A 63 -11.73 0.42 4.46
C VAL A 63 -12.83 0.29 5.50
N ALA A 64 -12.62 -0.52 6.55
CA ALA A 64 -13.58 -0.64 7.65
C ALA A 64 -13.72 0.67 8.44
N LEU A 65 -12.63 1.36 8.74
CA LEU A 65 -12.65 2.67 9.39
C LEU A 65 -13.40 3.71 8.56
N TRP A 66 -13.13 3.77 7.25
CA TRP A 66 -13.85 4.67 6.34
C TRP A 66 -15.34 4.32 6.26
N ALA A 67 -15.69 3.04 6.17
CA ALA A 67 -17.09 2.62 6.12
C ALA A 67 -17.83 2.96 7.42
N GLU A 68 -17.20 2.73 8.57
CA GLU A 68 -17.74 3.11 9.88
C GLU A 68 -17.94 4.64 10.00
N GLY A 69 -16.92 5.42 9.64
CA GLY A 69 -16.99 6.88 9.67
C GLY A 69 -18.06 7.43 8.70
N PHE A 70 -18.13 6.88 7.51
CA PHE A 70 -19.15 7.26 6.51
C PHE A 70 -20.56 6.88 6.95
N LYS A 71 -20.76 5.73 7.58
CA LYS A 71 -22.05 5.27 8.12
C LYS A 71 -22.56 6.16 9.25
N LYS A 72 -21.68 6.77 10.06
CA LYS A 72 -22.07 7.77 11.07
C LYS A 72 -22.73 8.99 10.43
N VAL A 73 -22.33 9.34 9.20
CA VAL A 73 -22.91 10.45 8.42
C VAL A 73 -24.17 9.99 7.68
N TYR A 74 -24.17 8.76 7.13
CA TYR A 74 -25.26 8.18 6.33
C TYR A 74 -25.69 6.82 6.88
N PRO A 75 -26.55 6.78 7.91
CA PRO A 75 -26.93 5.54 8.60
C PRO A 75 -27.64 4.50 7.73
N SER A 76 -28.23 4.92 6.61
CA SER A 76 -28.90 4.03 5.65
C SER A 76 -27.93 3.25 4.74
N VAL A 77 -26.62 3.48 4.85
CA VAL A 77 -25.61 2.74 4.09
C VAL A 77 -25.30 1.42 4.77
N ARG A 78 -25.29 0.34 3.98
CA ARG A 78 -24.89 -1.00 4.42
C ARG A 78 -23.54 -1.33 3.83
N GLU A 79 -22.56 -1.56 4.68
CA GLU A 79 -21.20 -1.92 4.28
C GLU A 79 -21.02 -3.42 4.09
N GLY A 80 -20.17 -3.81 3.12
CA GLY A 80 -19.67 -5.16 2.91
C GLY A 80 -18.21 -5.11 2.48
N ILE A 81 -17.31 -5.72 3.24
CA ILE A 81 -15.87 -5.64 3.02
C ILE A 81 -15.29 -7.06 2.89
N GLU A 82 -14.62 -7.33 1.78
CA GLU A 82 -14.01 -8.61 1.48
C GLU A 82 -12.52 -8.41 1.14
N GLY A 83 -11.64 -8.64 2.11
CA GLY A 83 -10.18 -8.52 1.98
C GLY A 83 -9.51 -9.79 1.42
N LYS A 84 -9.86 -10.19 0.18
CA LYS A 84 -9.35 -11.43 -0.46
C LYS A 84 -8.04 -11.25 -1.25
N GLY A 85 -7.44 -10.08 -1.20
CA GLY A 85 -6.24 -9.70 -1.95
C GLY A 85 -6.58 -8.85 -3.17
N SER A 86 -5.63 -8.01 -3.60
CA SER A 86 -5.84 -7.06 -4.72
C SER A 86 -6.24 -7.72 -6.03
N ALA A 87 -5.89 -8.99 -6.25
CA ALA A 87 -6.26 -9.72 -7.45
C ALA A 87 -7.78 -10.00 -7.55
N SER A 88 -8.54 -9.86 -6.46
CA SER A 88 -10.00 -10.02 -6.48
C SER A 88 -10.75 -8.75 -6.89
N ALA A 89 -10.10 -7.58 -6.85
CA ALA A 89 -10.73 -6.30 -7.19
C ALA A 89 -11.07 -6.17 -8.69
N PRO A 90 -10.14 -6.44 -9.63
CA PRO A 90 -10.43 -6.31 -11.05
C PRO A 90 -11.64 -7.14 -11.52
N PRO A 91 -11.74 -8.46 -11.27
CA PRO A 91 -12.90 -9.23 -11.69
C PRO A 91 -14.20 -8.77 -11.03
N ALA A 92 -14.17 -8.37 -9.74
CA ALA A 92 -15.35 -7.86 -9.06
C ALA A 92 -15.86 -6.54 -9.68
N LEU A 93 -14.95 -5.65 -10.11
CA LEU A 93 -15.31 -4.41 -10.81
C LEU A 93 -15.78 -4.66 -12.23
N VAL A 94 -15.17 -5.62 -12.95
CA VAL A 94 -15.60 -6.03 -14.30
C VAL A 94 -17.03 -6.58 -14.27
N GLU A 95 -17.35 -7.41 -13.29
CA GLU A 95 -18.69 -8.01 -13.15
C GLU A 95 -19.69 -7.09 -12.40
N GLY A 96 -19.25 -5.92 -11.91
CA GLY A 96 -20.12 -4.99 -11.20
C GLY A 96 -20.62 -5.50 -9.83
N THR A 97 -19.91 -6.46 -9.24
CA THR A 97 -20.29 -7.09 -7.96
C THR A 97 -19.77 -6.34 -6.74
N CYS A 98 -19.01 -5.26 -6.93
CA CYS A 98 -18.56 -4.35 -5.86
C CYS A 98 -18.69 -2.88 -6.27
N SER A 99 -18.79 -2.01 -5.27
CA SER A 99 -18.77 -0.55 -5.44
C SER A 99 -17.36 -0.04 -5.70
N PHE A 100 -16.39 -0.61 -4.95
CA PHE A 100 -14.97 -0.26 -5.01
C PHE A 100 -14.08 -1.50 -4.95
N GLY A 101 -12.92 -1.40 -5.61
CA GLY A 101 -11.84 -2.35 -5.54
C GLY A 101 -10.63 -1.74 -4.82
N PRO A 102 -10.44 -1.96 -3.49
CA PRO A 102 -9.22 -1.58 -2.79
C PRO A 102 -8.03 -2.34 -3.33
N MET A 103 -6.92 -1.65 -3.65
CA MET A 103 -5.72 -2.26 -4.20
C MET A 103 -4.46 -1.70 -3.56
N SER A 104 -3.48 -2.57 -3.31
CA SER A 104 -2.16 -2.24 -2.79
C SER A 104 -1.04 -2.51 -3.82
N ARG A 105 -1.39 -2.49 -5.08
CA ARG A 105 -0.54 -2.50 -6.28
C ARG A 105 -1.30 -1.88 -7.44
N ASP A 106 -0.59 -1.56 -8.47
CA ASP A 106 -1.20 -1.13 -9.73
C ASP A 106 -1.99 -2.27 -10.39
N TRP A 107 -2.93 -1.91 -11.26
CA TRP A 107 -3.58 -2.86 -12.16
C TRP A 107 -2.56 -3.45 -13.12
N LYS A 108 -2.65 -4.76 -13.35
CA LYS A 108 -1.87 -5.41 -14.41
C LYS A 108 -2.44 -5.03 -15.78
N PRO A 109 -1.62 -4.93 -16.83
CA PRO A 109 -2.13 -4.65 -18.18
C PRO A 109 -3.30 -5.53 -18.61
N SER A 110 -3.22 -6.84 -18.37
CA SER A 110 -4.29 -7.79 -18.70
C SER A 110 -5.59 -7.56 -17.92
N GLU A 111 -5.50 -7.07 -16.68
CA GLU A 111 -6.68 -6.70 -15.87
C GLU A 111 -7.35 -5.46 -16.43
N VAL A 112 -6.56 -4.44 -16.85
CA VAL A 112 -7.06 -3.23 -17.52
C VAL A 112 -7.70 -3.58 -18.86
N ASP A 113 -7.09 -4.46 -19.65
CA ASP A 113 -7.63 -4.89 -20.94
C ASP A 113 -8.95 -5.63 -20.78
N SER A 114 -9.07 -6.51 -19.77
CA SER A 114 -10.33 -7.20 -19.45
C SER A 114 -11.43 -6.20 -19.06
N PHE A 115 -11.10 -5.18 -18.25
CA PHE A 115 -12.06 -4.15 -17.87
C PHE A 115 -12.50 -3.31 -19.09
N LYS A 116 -11.56 -2.90 -19.94
CA LYS A 116 -11.83 -2.17 -21.18
C LYS A 116 -12.69 -2.97 -22.15
N ALA A 117 -12.42 -4.28 -22.28
CA ALA A 117 -13.20 -5.15 -23.15
C ALA A 117 -14.68 -5.21 -22.72
N LYS A 118 -14.96 -5.19 -21.42
CA LYS A 118 -16.32 -5.22 -20.87
C LYS A 118 -17.03 -3.88 -20.95
N HIS A 119 -16.33 -2.78 -20.60
CA HIS A 119 -16.95 -1.48 -20.35
C HIS A 119 -16.68 -0.43 -21.43
N GLY A 120 -15.68 -0.63 -22.31
CA GLY A 120 -15.29 0.30 -23.36
C GLY A 120 -14.35 1.44 -22.90
N TYR A 121 -13.94 1.46 -21.62
CA TYR A 121 -13.06 2.46 -21.01
C TYR A 121 -12.24 1.83 -19.86
N PRO A 122 -11.12 2.43 -19.45
CA PRO A 122 -10.32 1.91 -18.35
C PRO A 122 -11.01 2.14 -16.99
N PRO A 123 -10.64 1.37 -15.92
CA PRO A 123 -11.09 1.67 -14.58
C PRO A 123 -10.57 3.03 -14.12
N THR A 124 -11.31 3.73 -13.26
CA THR A 124 -10.82 4.89 -12.54
C THR A 124 -10.09 4.41 -11.29
N VAL A 125 -8.81 4.78 -11.16
CA VAL A 125 -7.93 4.36 -10.05
C VAL A 125 -7.57 5.62 -9.24
N VAL A 126 -7.98 5.65 -7.98
CA VAL A 126 -7.87 6.83 -7.10
C VAL A 126 -6.86 6.52 -6.00
N PRO A 127 -5.71 7.23 -5.93
CA PRO A 127 -4.83 7.19 -4.76
C PRO A 127 -5.57 7.68 -3.52
N VAL A 128 -5.46 6.95 -2.40
CA VAL A 128 -6.22 7.26 -1.18
C VAL A 128 -5.37 7.29 0.09
N ALA A 129 -4.19 6.71 0.06
CA ALA A 129 -3.22 6.70 1.16
C ALA A 129 -1.82 6.36 0.64
N ILE A 130 -0.80 6.61 1.47
CA ILE A 130 0.57 6.14 1.22
C ILE A 130 0.91 5.06 2.26
N ASP A 131 1.46 3.95 1.78
CA ASP A 131 1.99 2.85 2.59
C ASP A 131 3.50 2.74 2.40
N MET A 132 4.20 2.36 3.45
CA MET A 132 5.56 1.86 3.37
C MET A 132 5.50 0.35 3.52
N LEU A 133 5.80 -0.37 2.44
CA LEU A 133 5.95 -1.82 2.54
C LEU A 133 7.25 -2.11 3.29
N ALA A 134 7.13 -2.54 4.54
CA ALA A 134 8.26 -2.74 5.42
C ALA A 134 8.72 -4.20 5.44
N VAL A 135 10.04 -4.39 5.57
CA VAL A 135 10.64 -5.67 5.91
C VAL A 135 10.77 -5.73 7.43
N PHE A 136 10.07 -6.68 8.04
CA PHE A 136 10.00 -6.85 9.49
C PHE A 136 10.86 -8.00 9.97
N VAL A 137 11.46 -7.82 11.13
CA VAL A 137 12.11 -8.86 11.94
C VAL A 137 11.55 -8.83 13.36
N HIS A 138 11.78 -9.90 14.12
CA HIS A 138 11.46 -9.92 15.55
C HIS A 138 12.14 -8.74 16.27
N ARG A 139 11.51 -8.19 17.31
CA ARG A 139 12.03 -7.02 18.03
C ARG A 139 13.46 -7.18 18.56
N ASP A 140 13.84 -8.40 18.96
CA ASP A 140 15.16 -8.71 19.51
C ASP A 140 16.22 -9.00 18.43
N ASN A 141 15.87 -8.96 17.15
CA ASN A 141 16.82 -9.19 16.08
C ASN A 141 17.82 -8.02 15.99
N PRO A 142 19.15 -8.26 16.04
CA PRO A 142 20.15 -7.18 16.10
C PRO A 142 20.50 -6.56 14.73
N LEU A 143 19.97 -7.11 13.62
CA LEU A 143 20.29 -6.64 12.27
C LEU A 143 19.93 -5.15 12.12
N LYS A 144 20.83 -4.34 11.59
CA LYS A 144 20.64 -2.87 11.52
C LYS A 144 19.85 -2.43 10.29
N SER A 145 20.13 -3.01 9.14
CA SER A 145 19.54 -2.65 7.85
C SER A 145 19.72 -3.76 6.82
N LEU A 146 19.05 -3.63 5.67
CA LEU A 146 19.26 -4.47 4.50
C LEU A 146 19.35 -3.61 3.24
N THR A 147 20.11 -4.04 2.26
CA THR A 147 19.96 -3.57 0.88
C THR A 147 18.83 -4.32 0.18
N LEU A 148 18.20 -3.73 -0.86
CA LEU A 148 17.23 -4.46 -1.67
C LEU A 148 17.85 -5.71 -2.32
N GLN A 149 19.13 -5.66 -2.66
CA GLN A 149 19.85 -6.83 -3.17
C GLN A 149 19.93 -7.96 -2.13
N GLN A 150 20.15 -7.64 -0.84
CA GLN A 150 20.09 -8.63 0.25
C GLN A 150 18.65 -9.14 0.47
N VAL A 151 17.66 -8.27 0.41
CA VAL A 151 16.24 -8.67 0.49
C VAL A 151 15.92 -9.68 -0.62
N ASP A 152 16.34 -9.41 -1.85
CA ASP A 152 16.17 -10.34 -2.97
C ASP A 152 16.90 -11.68 -2.69
N ALA A 153 18.15 -11.66 -2.23
CA ALA A 153 18.89 -12.87 -1.89
C ALA A 153 18.26 -13.69 -0.76
N ILE A 154 17.55 -13.04 0.17
CA ILE A 154 16.82 -13.70 1.26
C ILE A 154 15.56 -14.39 0.74
N PHE A 155 14.74 -13.70 -0.07
CA PHE A 155 13.40 -14.16 -0.43
C PHE A 155 13.29 -14.81 -1.81
N SER A 156 14.18 -14.47 -2.77
CA SER A 156 14.09 -14.91 -4.15
C SER A 156 15.01 -16.12 -4.43
N LYS A 157 14.55 -17.03 -5.27
CA LYS A 157 15.36 -18.12 -5.82
C LYS A 157 16.27 -17.67 -6.98
N ASN A 158 15.92 -16.55 -7.65
CA ASN A 158 16.58 -16.08 -8.86
C ASN A 158 17.73 -15.10 -8.58
N ARG A 159 17.62 -14.30 -7.51
CA ARG A 159 18.57 -13.24 -7.15
C ARG A 159 18.81 -12.23 -8.29
N THR A 160 17.74 -11.82 -8.95
CA THR A 160 17.78 -10.89 -10.09
C THR A 160 18.29 -9.51 -9.73
N GLY A 161 18.32 -9.17 -8.43
CA GLY A 161 18.95 -7.95 -7.89
C GLY A 161 20.49 -7.98 -7.89
N GLY A 162 21.11 -9.09 -8.35
CA GLY A 162 22.55 -9.17 -8.58
C GLY A 162 23.38 -9.76 -7.43
N ALA A 163 22.75 -10.29 -6.38
CA ALA A 163 23.48 -11.00 -5.33
C ALA A 163 24.13 -12.29 -5.87
N THR A 164 25.41 -12.49 -5.58
CA THR A 164 26.18 -13.64 -6.05
C THR A 164 25.86 -14.91 -5.30
N ALA A 165 25.47 -14.81 -4.03
CA ALA A 165 25.18 -15.94 -3.15
C ALA A 165 23.77 -15.83 -2.56
N ASP A 166 23.24 -16.99 -2.17
CA ASP A 166 21.99 -17.12 -1.44
C ASP A 166 22.20 -16.73 0.04
N ILE A 167 21.21 -16.09 0.64
CA ILE A 167 21.21 -15.80 2.07
C ILE A 167 20.19 -16.73 2.74
N ARG A 168 20.65 -17.57 3.67
CA ARG A 168 19.85 -18.60 4.34
C ARG A 168 19.91 -18.53 5.84
N THR A 169 21.01 -18.03 6.39
CA THR A 169 21.23 -17.90 7.82
C THR A 169 21.44 -16.44 8.21
N TRP A 170 21.26 -16.15 9.46
CA TRP A 170 21.56 -14.83 9.99
C TRP A 170 23.06 -14.51 9.95
N GLY A 171 23.92 -15.55 9.99
CA GLY A 171 25.37 -15.42 9.80
C GLY A 171 25.76 -14.97 8.40
N ASP A 172 24.99 -15.32 7.35
CA ASP A 172 25.20 -14.83 5.99
C ASP A 172 25.01 -13.29 5.88
N LEU A 173 24.35 -12.69 6.89
CA LEU A 173 24.18 -11.26 7.06
C LEU A 173 25.17 -10.63 8.06
N GLY A 174 26.18 -11.39 8.48
CA GLY A 174 27.23 -10.94 9.40
C GLY A 174 26.83 -10.97 10.88
N LEU A 175 25.72 -11.61 11.26
CA LEU A 175 25.39 -11.79 12.67
C LEU A 175 26.19 -12.91 13.29
N GLU A 176 26.72 -12.66 14.49
CA GLU A 176 27.57 -13.58 15.24
C GLU A 176 26.84 -14.17 16.46
N GLY A 177 27.56 -15.02 17.24
CA GLY A 177 27.05 -15.63 18.46
C GLY A 177 25.85 -16.54 18.22
N GLU A 178 24.79 -16.37 18.99
CA GLU A 178 23.58 -17.21 18.90
C GLU A 178 22.86 -17.14 17.55
N TRP A 179 23.13 -16.12 16.75
CA TRP A 179 22.48 -15.88 15.45
C TRP A 179 23.20 -16.55 14.29
N LYS A 180 24.51 -16.80 14.40
CA LYS A 180 25.39 -17.16 13.29
C LYS A 180 24.85 -18.32 12.45
N ASP A 181 24.50 -19.41 13.08
CA ASP A 181 24.10 -20.65 12.40
C ASP A 181 22.55 -20.80 12.34
N LYS A 182 21.79 -19.77 12.73
CA LYS A 182 20.34 -19.86 12.73
C LYS A 182 19.78 -19.63 11.35
N PRO A 183 18.97 -20.58 10.85
CA PRO A 183 18.26 -20.39 9.57
C PRO A 183 17.24 -19.28 9.68
N ILE A 184 17.06 -18.53 8.60
CA ILE A 184 16.05 -17.47 8.50
C ILE A 184 14.71 -18.09 8.16
N SER A 185 13.70 -17.92 9.04
CA SER A 185 12.30 -18.27 8.75
C SER A 185 11.65 -17.19 7.90
N LEU A 186 11.21 -17.54 6.69
CA LEU A 186 10.65 -16.59 5.74
C LEU A 186 9.12 -16.57 5.82
N TYR A 187 8.52 -15.38 6.02
CA TYR A 187 7.07 -15.20 6.00
C TYR A 187 6.66 -14.15 4.96
N GLY A 188 5.62 -14.47 4.19
CA GLY A 188 5.13 -13.61 3.13
C GLY A 188 3.64 -13.78 2.88
N ARG A 189 3.19 -13.25 1.76
CA ARG A 189 1.80 -13.29 1.32
C ARG A 189 1.65 -14.25 0.14
N ASN A 190 0.43 -14.69 -0.11
CA ASN A 190 0.09 -15.50 -1.29
C ASN A 190 -0.03 -14.63 -2.57
N ALA A 191 -0.11 -15.27 -3.72
CA ALA A 191 -0.13 -14.62 -5.03
C ALA A 191 -1.36 -13.72 -5.31
N SER A 192 -2.45 -13.85 -4.55
CA SER A 192 -3.62 -12.96 -4.68
C SER A 192 -3.38 -11.59 -4.04
N SER A 193 -2.42 -11.48 -3.13
CA SER A 193 -2.06 -10.26 -2.42
C SER A 193 -1.41 -9.23 -3.35
N GLY A 194 -1.88 -7.98 -3.29
CA GLY A 194 -1.17 -6.86 -3.92
C GLY A 194 0.20 -6.61 -3.32
N THR A 195 0.35 -6.83 -2.01
CA THR A 195 1.63 -6.73 -1.30
C THR A 195 2.64 -7.76 -1.80
N TYR A 196 2.20 -9.01 -2.08
CA TYR A 196 3.04 -10.00 -2.75
C TYR A 196 3.50 -9.50 -4.12
N GLY A 197 2.57 -9.01 -4.96
CA GLY A 197 2.89 -8.53 -6.30
C GLY A 197 3.86 -7.34 -6.28
N TYR A 198 3.62 -6.37 -5.42
CA TYR A 198 4.49 -5.20 -5.26
C TYR A 198 5.89 -5.59 -4.75
N PHE A 199 5.98 -6.44 -3.72
CA PHE A 199 7.26 -6.91 -3.20
C PHE A 199 8.05 -7.71 -4.25
N LYS A 200 7.37 -8.59 -5.01
CA LYS A 200 7.99 -9.32 -6.12
C LYS A 200 8.58 -8.36 -7.17
N GLU A 201 7.85 -7.31 -7.52
CA GLU A 201 8.27 -6.37 -8.56
C GLU A 201 9.44 -5.50 -8.12
N PHE A 202 9.36 -4.90 -6.92
CA PHE A 202 10.28 -3.85 -6.49
C PHE A 202 11.39 -4.33 -5.54
N ALA A 203 11.15 -5.34 -4.71
CA ALA A 203 12.13 -5.87 -3.78
C ALA A 203 12.85 -7.10 -4.30
N LEU A 204 12.20 -7.91 -5.17
CA LEU A 204 12.79 -9.10 -5.77
C LEU A 204 13.14 -8.89 -7.25
N PHE A 205 13.05 -7.66 -7.76
CA PHE A 205 13.39 -7.33 -9.16
C PHE A 205 12.72 -8.30 -10.16
N LYS A 206 11.43 -8.62 -9.90
CA LYS A 206 10.59 -9.59 -10.62
C LYS A 206 11.02 -11.05 -10.48
N GLY A 207 11.99 -11.36 -9.61
CA GLY A 207 12.40 -12.72 -9.27
C GLY A 207 11.27 -13.51 -8.59
N ASP A 208 11.34 -14.85 -8.67
CA ASP A 208 10.37 -15.71 -8.01
C ASP A 208 10.74 -15.97 -6.54
N PHE A 209 9.73 -16.02 -5.69
CA PHE A 209 9.93 -16.37 -4.28
C PHE A 209 10.51 -17.76 -4.11
N LYS A 210 11.32 -17.94 -3.07
CA LYS A 210 11.75 -19.27 -2.61
C LYS A 210 10.53 -20.09 -2.17
N PRO A 211 10.53 -21.41 -2.40
CA PRO A 211 9.44 -22.29 -1.94
C PRO A 211 9.37 -22.41 -0.41
N THR A 212 10.41 -21.94 0.29
CA THR A 212 10.47 -21.92 1.76
C THR A 212 9.75 -20.72 2.39
N VAL A 213 9.27 -19.76 1.58
CA VAL A 213 8.45 -18.66 2.09
C VAL A 213 7.10 -19.20 2.56
N LYS A 214 6.83 -19.06 3.85
CA LYS A 214 5.58 -19.48 4.48
C LYS A 214 4.50 -18.43 4.18
N GLU A 215 3.61 -18.77 3.25
CA GLU A 215 2.53 -17.87 2.83
C GLU A 215 1.52 -17.68 3.96
N GLN A 216 1.16 -16.44 4.25
CA GLN A 216 0.17 -16.05 5.23
C GLN A 216 -1.08 -15.48 4.53
N PRO A 217 -2.28 -15.72 5.10
CA PRO A 217 -3.53 -15.26 4.49
C PRO A 217 -3.68 -13.74 4.49
N GLY A 218 -3.10 -13.04 5.49
CA GLY A 218 -3.25 -11.61 5.67
C GLY A 218 -2.00 -10.91 6.19
N SER A 219 -2.00 -9.59 6.14
CA SER A 219 -0.92 -8.72 6.60
C SER A 219 -0.68 -8.86 8.11
N SER A 220 -1.73 -8.93 8.90
CA SER A 220 -1.68 -9.18 10.34
C SER A 220 -1.02 -10.53 10.66
N ALA A 221 -1.39 -11.59 9.92
CA ALA A 221 -0.84 -12.92 10.15
C ALA A 221 0.67 -12.99 9.88
N VAL A 222 1.20 -12.24 8.89
CA VAL A 222 2.65 -12.12 8.68
C VAL A 222 3.33 -11.51 9.91
N VAL A 223 2.81 -10.39 10.41
CA VAL A 223 3.41 -9.70 11.56
C VAL A 223 3.35 -10.56 12.82
N GLN A 224 2.23 -11.25 13.07
CA GLN A 224 2.08 -12.18 14.20
C GLN A 224 3.07 -13.36 14.11
N ALA A 225 3.27 -13.93 12.92
CA ALA A 225 4.24 -14.99 12.71
C ALA A 225 5.67 -14.55 13.02
N ILE A 226 6.05 -13.31 12.61
CA ILE A 226 7.36 -12.73 12.92
C ILE A 226 7.50 -12.46 14.42
N ALA A 227 6.45 -11.94 15.08
CA ALA A 227 6.44 -11.69 16.51
C ALA A 227 6.61 -12.98 17.36
N SER A 228 6.21 -14.13 16.81
CA SER A 228 6.26 -15.43 17.49
C SER A 228 7.51 -16.26 17.17
N ASP A 229 8.32 -15.84 16.19
CA ASP A 229 9.52 -16.55 15.74
C ASP A 229 10.72 -15.59 15.76
N LYS A 230 11.60 -15.76 16.75
CA LYS A 230 12.79 -14.91 16.95
C LYS A 230 13.68 -14.81 15.70
N TYR A 231 13.72 -15.86 14.90
CA TYR A 231 14.56 -15.97 13.70
C TYR A 231 13.81 -15.68 12.41
N ALA A 232 12.63 -15.07 12.51
CA ALA A 232 11.80 -14.74 11.37
C ALA A 232 12.19 -13.42 10.70
N ILE A 233 11.94 -13.38 9.40
CA ILE A 233 11.86 -12.19 8.58
C ILE A 233 10.62 -12.28 7.67
N GLY A 234 9.97 -11.16 7.41
CA GLY A 234 8.83 -11.11 6.51
C GLY A 234 8.53 -9.68 6.06
N TYR A 235 7.49 -9.51 5.26
CA TYR A 235 7.09 -8.19 4.75
C TYR A 235 5.59 -7.95 4.90
N SER A 236 5.25 -6.72 5.28
CA SER A 236 3.86 -6.26 5.44
C SER A 236 3.78 -4.73 5.33
N GLY A 237 2.58 -4.18 5.16
CA GLY A 237 2.35 -2.74 5.25
C GLY A 237 2.71 -2.21 6.64
N ILE A 238 3.23 -0.99 6.68
CA ILE A 238 3.70 -0.36 7.93
C ILE A 238 2.59 -0.21 8.98
N GLY A 239 1.34 -0.03 8.56
CA GLY A 239 0.17 0.08 9.44
C GLY A 239 -0.07 -1.15 10.32
N TYR A 240 0.51 -2.30 9.98
CA TYR A 240 0.40 -3.53 10.78
C TYR A 240 1.52 -3.70 11.81
N LYS A 241 2.46 -2.75 11.93
CA LYS A 241 3.56 -2.82 12.88
C LYS A 241 3.03 -2.92 14.32
N THR A 242 3.56 -3.88 15.07
CA THR A 242 3.33 -4.03 16.53
C THR A 242 4.60 -3.75 17.32
N ALA A 243 4.50 -3.73 18.64
CA ALA A 243 5.65 -3.57 19.53
C ALA A 243 6.64 -4.78 19.50
N ASP A 244 6.17 -5.93 19.02
CA ASP A 244 6.95 -7.18 19.01
C ASP A 244 7.77 -7.37 17.72
N VAL A 245 7.64 -6.46 16.75
CA VAL A 245 8.39 -6.47 15.51
C VAL A 245 9.08 -5.15 15.24
N ARG A 246 10.16 -5.21 14.49
CA ARG A 246 10.94 -4.05 14.07
C ARG A 246 11.00 -3.98 12.55
N ALA A 247 10.67 -2.84 11.98
CA ALA A 247 10.86 -2.57 10.57
C ALA A 247 12.32 -2.19 10.32
N LEU A 248 12.93 -2.78 9.31
CA LEU A 248 14.32 -2.54 8.95
C LEU A 248 14.45 -1.32 8.02
N PRO A 249 15.45 -0.46 8.23
CA PRO A 249 15.93 0.47 7.22
C PRO A 249 16.38 -0.27 5.96
N LEU A 250 16.05 0.28 4.78
CA LEU A 250 16.39 -0.33 3.50
C LEU A 250 17.27 0.59 2.66
N ALA A 251 18.38 0.07 2.15
CA ALA A 251 19.20 0.74 1.16
C ALA A 251 18.75 0.33 -0.26
N PRO A 252 18.45 1.27 -1.17
CA PRO A 252 18.06 0.93 -2.54
C PRO A 252 19.15 0.21 -3.33
N HIS A 253 20.43 0.50 -3.02
CA HIS A 253 21.60 -0.12 -3.65
C HIS A 253 22.66 -0.45 -2.58
N PRO A 254 23.63 -1.35 -2.87
CA PRO A 254 24.68 -1.74 -1.91
C PRO A 254 25.49 -0.55 -1.37
N ASP A 255 25.77 0.44 -2.21
CA ASP A 255 26.58 1.61 -1.85
C ASP A 255 25.74 2.80 -1.35
N SER A 256 24.44 2.62 -1.16
CA SER A 256 23.54 3.65 -0.68
C SER A 256 23.36 3.57 0.84
N ALA A 257 23.13 4.72 1.46
CA ALA A 257 22.70 4.76 2.85
C ALA A 257 21.33 4.06 3.02
N ALA A 258 21.17 3.33 4.12
CA ALA A 258 19.91 2.74 4.46
C ALA A 258 18.91 3.82 4.94
N VAL A 259 17.70 3.76 4.43
CA VAL A 259 16.63 4.73 4.66
C VAL A 259 15.61 4.13 5.61
N GLU A 260 15.32 4.84 6.70
CA GLU A 260 14.34 4.45 7.72
C GLU A 260 12.90 4.48 7.15
N PRO A 261 12.05 3.50 7.52
CA PRO A 261 10.64 3.50 7.17
C PRO A 261 9.84 4.50 8.03
N VAL A 262 10.12 5.79 7.82
CA VAL A 262 9.43 6.90 8.49
C VAL A 262 8.72 7.80 7.47
N ALA A 263 7.70 8.52 7.92
CA ALA A 263 6.83 9.30 7.06
C ALA A 263 7.59 10.30 6.18
N ALA A 264 8.60 11.00 6.72
CA ALA A 264 9.40 11.96 5.96
C ALA A 264 10.03 11.32 4.72
N ASN A 265 10.61 10.12 4.87
CA ASN A 265 11.28 9.40 3.79
C ASN A 265 10.29 8.79 2.78
N ALA A 266 9.05 8.53 3.18
CA ALA A 266 8.00 8.12 2.25
C ALA A 266 7.52 9.30 1.42
N TYR A 267 7.29 10.46 2.02
CA TYR A 267 6.87 11.67 1.31
C TYR A 267 7.95 12.21 0.37
N SER A 268 9.23 12.17 0.76
CA SER A 268 10.33 12.55 -0.14
C SER A 268 10.58 11.53 -1.26
N GLY A 269 10.04 10.32 -1.16
CA GLY A 269 10.29 9.22 -2.10
C GLY A 269 11.64 8.52 -1.89
N ASP A 270 12.35 8.80 -0.79
CA ASP A 270 13.64 8.18 -0.47
C ASP A 270 13.49 6.73 0.01
N TYR A 271 12.39 6.41 0.75
CA TYR A 271 12.15 5.03 1.16
C TYR A 271 11.80 4.16 -0.05
N PRO A 272 12.60 3.11 -0.36
CA PRO A 272 12.53 2.44 -1.66
C PRO A 272 11.24 1.64 -1.92
N LEU A 273 10.52 1.25 -0.87
CA LEU A 273 9.28 0.47 -0.95
C LEU A 273 8.04 1.28 -0.50
N ALA A 274 8.09 2.61 -0.61
CA ALA A 274 6.91 3.45 -0.46
C ALA A 274 5.98 3.31 -1.68
N ARG A 275 4.65 3.26 -1.45
CA ARG A 275 3.65 3.08 -2.51
C ARG A 275 2.34 3.78 -2.17
N PHE A 276 1.54 4.07 -3.19
CA PHE A 276 0.14 4.42 -2.99
C PHE A 276 -0.71 3.17 -2.70
N LEU A 277 -1.74 3.38 -1.89
CA LEU A 277 -2.91 2.53 -1.80
C LEU A 277 -4.04 3.17 -2.61
N TYR A 278 -4.84 2.35 -3.29
CA TYR A 278 -5.81 2.82 -4.26
C TYR A 278 -7.22 2.32 -3.94
N LEU A 279 -8.22 3.13 -4.25
CA LEU A 279 -9.58 2.69 -4.50
C LEU A 279 -9.84 2.75 -6.01
N SER A 280 -10.15 1.60 -6.59
CA SER A 280 -10.55 1.51 -7.98
C SER A 280 -12.08 1.50 -8.09
N VAL A 281 -12.62 2.19 -9.09
CA VAL A 281 -14.07 2.29 -9.30
C VAL A 281 -14.42 2.23 -10.78
N ASN A 282 -15.54 1.59 -11.08
CA ASN A 282 -16.13 1.62 -12.42
C ASN A 282 -16.87 2.96 -12.61
N ARG A 283 -16.25 3.90 -13.31
CA ARG A 283 -16.82 5.19 -13.67
C ARG A 283 -16.74 5.40 -15.17
N LYS A 284 -17.90 5.59 -15.79
CA LYS A 284 -17.97 5.98 -17.21
C LYS A 284 -17.44 7.42 -17.36
N PRO A 285 -16.47 7.70 -18.24
CA PRO A 285 -15.83 9.02 -18.34
C PRO A 285 -16.78 10.19 -18.56
N SER A 286 -17.89 9.96 -19.26
CA SER A 286 -18.91 10.98 -19.59
C SER A 286 -20.06 11.08 -18.58
N ALA A 287 -20.01 10.35 -17.45
CA ALA A 287 -21.09 10.32 -16.50
C ALA A 287 -20.56 10.52 -15.06
N PRO A 288 -21.31 11.24 -14.19
CA PRO A 288 -20.98 11.31 -12.77
C PRO A 288 -21.15 9.93 -12.12
N LEU A 289 -20.43 9.72 -11.02
CA LEU A 289 -20.72 8.61 -10.12
C LEU A 289 -22.10 8.78 -9.47
N ASP A 290 -22.75 7.68 -9.14
CA ASP A 290 -23.95 7.73 -8.30
C ASP A 290 -23.64 8.36 -6.93
N PRO A 291 -24.66 8.90 -6.23
CA PRO A 291 -24.45 9.62 -4.99
C PRO A 291 -23.68 8.84 -3.93
N LEU A 292 -23.93 7.53 -3.78
CA LEU A 292 -23.25 6.70 -2.77
C LEU A 292 -21.75 6.62 -3.03
N ARG A 293 -21.34 6.27 -4.25
CA ARG A 293 -19.92 6.13 -4.59
C ARG A 293 -19.20 7.48 -4.63
N ARG A 294 -19.87 8.53 -5.12
CA ARG A 294 -19.31 9.88 -5.13
C ARG A 294 -19.04 10.38 -3.72
N GLU A 295 -20.02 10.30 -2.83
CA GLU A 295 -19.88 10.83 -1.48
C GLU A 295 -18.93 9.99 -0.62
N PHE A 296 -18.84 8.67 -0.85
CA PHE A 296 -17.84 7.85 -0.18
C PHE A 296 -16.42 8.26 -0.57
N LEU A 297 -16.13 8.48 -1.86
CA LEU A 297 -14.81 8.99 -2.29
C LEU A 297 -14.52 10.39 -1.72
N ARG A 298 -15.53 11.28 -1.69
CA ARG A 298 -15.37 12.61 -1.07
C ARG A 298 -15.07 12.51 0.43
N TYR A 299 -15.70 11.56 1.13
CA TYR A 299 -15.38 11.28 2.53
C TYR A 299 -13.95 10.79 2.68
N VAL A 300 -13.54 9.77 1.93
CA VAL A 300 -12.18 9.19 1.96
C VAL A 300 -11.10 10.24 1.70
N LEU A 301 -11.32 11.13 0.74
CA LEU A 301 -10.38 12.17 0.35
C LEU A 301 -10.46 13.45 1.21
N SER A 302 -11.40 13.55 2.14
CA SER A 302 -11.51 14.66 3.07
C SER A 302 -10.52 14.56 4.24
N ALA A 303 -10.38 15.64 5.01
CA ALA A 303 -9.61 15.61 6.26
C ALA A 303 -10.10 14.52 7.23
N SER A 304 -11.41 14.22 7.23
CA SER A 304 -11.99 13.16 8.06
C SER A 304 -11.50 11.76 7.64
N GLY A 305 -11.60 11.44 6.35
CA GLY A 305 -11.13 10.15 5.82
C GLY A 305 -9.61 10.01 5.86
N GLN A 306 -8.86 11.10 5.69
CA GLN A 306 -7.40 11.09 5.86
C GLN A 306 -6.99 10.98 7.34
N GLY A 307 -7.84 11.41 8.26
CA GLY A 307 -7.72 11.11 9.69
C GLY A 307 -7.82 9.61 9.99
N ASP A 308 -8.71 8.90 9.30
CA ASP A 308 -8.82 7.43 9.40
C ASP A 308 -7.58 6.73 8.83
N VAL A 309 -6.95 7.27 7.75
CA VAL A 309 -5.67 6.78 7.23
C VAL A 309 -4.58 6.83 8.30
N LYS A 310 -4.45 7.98 8.98
CA LYS A 310 -3.50 8.14 10.09
C LYS A 310 -3.79 7.17 11.25
N LYS A 311 -5.06 7.01 11.60
CA LYS A 311 -5.51 6.13 12.68
C LYS A 311 -5.16 4.66 12.41
N ASP A 312 -5.21 4.22 11.15
CA ASP A 312 -4.82 2.86 10.75
C ASP A 312 -3.29 2.68 10.60
N GLY A 313 -2.50 3.73 10.83
CA GLY A 313 -1.04 3.69 10.78
C GLY A 313 -0.44 3.87 9.38
N TYR A 314 -1.24 4.21 8.39
CA TYR A 314 -0.78 4.64 7.07
C TYR A 314 -0.55 6.16 7.04
N LEU A 315 -0.05 6.64 5.90
CA LEU A 315 0.28 8.05 5.74
C LEU A 315 -0.83 8.76 4.94
N PRO A 316 -1.40 9.84 5.47
CA PRO A 316 -2.35 10.68 4.76
C PRO A 316 -1.77 11.25 3.46
N LEU A 317 -2.62 11.48 2.47
CA LEU A 317 -2.20 12.13 1.23
C LEU A 317 -1.96 13.63 1.44
N PRO A 318 -0.92 14.21 0.82
CA PRO A 318 -0.80 15.67 0.70
C PRO A 318 -2.00 16.28 -0.04
N ALA A 319 -2.39 17.50 0.32
CA ALA A 319 -3.53 18.18 -0.27
C ALA A 319 -3.47 18.28 -1.81
N ALA A 320 -2.29 18.51 -2.38
CA ALA A 320 -2.09 18.54 -3.83
C ALA A 320 -2.40 17.19 -4.50
N VAL A 321 -2.07 16.07 -3.86
CA VAL A 321 -2.41 14.72 -4.35
C VAL A 321 -3.91 14.48 -4.25
N VAL A 322 -4.54 14.90 -3.15
CA VAL A 322 -5.99 14.82 -2.96
C VAL A 322 -6.73 15.63 -4.02
N GLU A 323 -6.29 16.86 -4.29
CA GLU A 323 -6.88 17.70 -5.32
C GLU A 323 -6.82 17.03 -6.71
N GLN A 324 -5.69 16.44 -7.06
CA GLN A 324 -5.56 15.69 -8.30
C GLN A 324 -6.46 14.45 -8.32
N SER A 325 -6.52 13.71 -7.21
CA SER A 325 -7.39 12.53 -7.06
C SER A 325 -8.87 12.88 -7.22
N VAL A 326 -9.31 14.01 -6.69
CA VAL A 326 -10.70 14.53 -6.84
C VAL A 326 -11.02 14.83 -8.31
N LYS A 327 -10.10 15.49 -9.03
CA LYS A 327 -10.22 15.78 -10.46
C LYS A 327 -10.28 14.50 -11.29
N ASP A 328 -9.34 13.57 -11.07
CA ASP A 328 -9.28 12.32 -11.82
C ASP A 328 -10.51 11.44 -11.57
N ALA A 329 -11.03 11.46 -10.35
CA ALA A 329 -12.27 10.77 -10.00
C ALA A 329 -13.53 11.49 -10.50
N GLY A 330 -13.44 12.78 -10.95
CA GLY A 330 -14.57 13.60 -11.38
C GLY A 330 -15.64 13.77 -10.29
N ILE A 331 -15.19 14.11 -9.08
CA ILE A 331 -16.04 14.27 -7.87
C ILE A 331 -15.88 15.66 -7.25
N GLU A 332 -15.51 16.64 -8.05
CA GLU A 332 -15.36 18.05 -7.67
C GLU A 332 -16.59 18.63 -6.96
#